data_15cc9bc52a2059616516553212b0aec6
#
_entry.id   15cc9bc52a2059616516553212b0aec6
#
_cell.length_a   1.000
_cell.length_b   1.000
_cell.length_c   1.000
_cell.angle_alpha   90.00
_cell.angle_beta   90.00
_cell.angle_gamma   90.00
#
_symmetry.space_group_name_H-M   'P 1'
#
loop_
_entity.id
_entity.type
_entity.pdbx_description
1 polymer ?
#
loop_
_entity_poly.entity_id
_entity_poly.type
_entity_poly.pdbx_seq_one_letter_code
_entity_poly.pdbx_strand_id
1 'polypeptide(L)'
;MARGHTRERASLIVTVLNEASTVDALLASIASQTLAPDEVVVVDGGSTDGTLAALSRWSSRLPLRVIEAPGANIARGRNLAIAEASSELIAVTDSGVRLQADWLLQLTAALDAEIDVVSGFFKADPCTTFERALGATTLPELSDVKTESFLPSSRSVLFRRSAWHRAGGYPEWLDYCEDLVFDLALQRAGCRFAFAANALACFRPRRTLGAFVLQYYLYARGDGKAGLWPRRHIIRYATYLAAAVLFIRRSRLSWLLAVGAIVYTRRPYQRLDTTSLSLPRLAYAMAMVPVIRLVGDVAKMLGYPVGVWWRLQVGLKGRLKRSA
;
A
#
# COMPACT_ATOMS: atom_id res chain seq x y z
N MET A 1 -43.61 5.76 -1.22
CA MET A 1 -42.85 6.81 -0.50
C MET A 1 -41.40 6.38 -0.46
N ALA A 2 -40.57 6.95 -1.32
CA ALA A 2 -39.12 6.72 -1.30
C ALA A 2 -38.58 7.33 -0.01
N ARG A 3 -38.08 6.49 0.90
CA ARG A 3 -37.29 6.98 2.04
C ARG A 3 -36.05 7.65 1.44
N GLY A 4 -35.98 8.97 1.56
CA GLY A 4 -34.79 9.72 1.23
C GLY A 4 -33.64 9.15 2.07
N HIS A 5 -32.77 8.38 1.44
CA HIS A 5 -31.50 8.00 2.06
C HIS A 5 -30.71 9.31 2.19
N THR A 6 -30.69 9.88 3.39
CA THR A 6 -29.73 10.91 3.72
C THR A 6 -28.36 10.30 3.48
N ARG A 7 -27.63 10.83 2.50
CA ARG A 7 -26.25 10.39 2.19
C ARG A 7 -25.42 10.40 3.48
N GLU A 8 -24.84 9.26 3.81
CA GLU A 8 -23.88 9.19 4.92
C GLU A 8 -22.68 10.10 4.61
N ARG A 9 -22.29 10.93 5.57
CA ARG A 9 -21.13 11.84 5.46
C ARG A 9 -19.84 11.05 5.47
N ALA A 10 -18.88 11.46 4.63
CA ALA A 10 -17.58 10.81 4.53
C ALA A 10 -16.44 11.82 4.72
N SER A 11 -15.56 11.52 5.67
CA SER A 11 -14.28 12.22 5.87
C SER A 11 -13.19 11.52 5.07
N LEU A 12 -12.42 12.28 4.29
CA LEU A 12 -11.24 11.77 3.62
C LEU A 12 -10.00 12.10 4.45
N ILE A 13 -9.19 11.10 4.77
CA ILE A 13 -7.97 11.30 5.54
C ILE A 13 -6.70 11.02 4.71
N VAL A 14 -5.67 11.81 4.94
CA VAL A 14 -4.35 11.69 4.29
C VAL A 14 -3.25 11.96 5.30
N THR A 15 -2.13 11.25 5.20
CA THR A 15 -0.89 11.58 5.90
C THR A 15 0.17 12.05 4.92
N VAL A 16 0.91 13.08 5.28
CA VAL A 16 1.97 13.67 4.43
C VAL A 16 3.27 13.82 5.21
N LEU A 17 4.39 13.66 4.50
CA LEU A 17 5.73 13.98 4.98
C LEU A 17 6.65 14.25 3.80
N ASN A 18 7.04 15.51 3.59
CA ASN A 18 7.90 15.96 2.47
C ASN A 18 7.31 15.57 1.09
N GLU A 19 6.09 16.01 0.82
CA GLU A 19 5.30 15.69 -0.37
C GLU A 19 5.00 16.93 -1.23
N ALA A 20 5.79 18.02 -1.12
CA ALA A 20 5.56 19.26 -1.87
C ALA A 20 5.45 19.04 -3.38
N SER A 21 6.11 18.01 -3.92
CA SER A 21 6.08 17.69 -5.37
C SER A 21 4.87 16.88 -5.82
N THR A 22 4.08 16.32 -4.92
CA THR A 22 2.99 15.36 -5.24
C THR A 22 1.64 15.76 -4.67
N VAL A 23 1.62 16.52 -3.57
CA VAL A 23 0.40 16.86 -2.84
C VAL A 23 -0.60 17.68 -3.68
N ASP A 24 -0.13 18.57 -4.55
CA ASP A 24 -1.02 19.35 -5.44
C ASP A 24 -1.82 18.45 -6.39
N ALA A 25 -1.21 17.40 -6.93
CA ALA A 25 -1.89 16.45 -7.82
C ALA A 25 -2.97 15.63 -7.08
N LEU A 26 -2.67 15.22 -5.85
CA LEU A 26 -3.67 14.57 -5.00
C LEU A 26 -4.84 15.50 -4.71
N LEU A 27 -4.60 16.72 -4.20
CA LEU A 27 -5.64 17.65 -3.81
C LEU A 27 -6.50 18.09 -5.02
N ALA A 28 -5.90 18.25 -6.20
CA ALA A 28 -6.63 18.48 -7.45
C ALA A 28 -7.56 17.29 -7.77
N SER A 29 -7.11 16.05 -7.58
CA SER A 29 -7.94 14.87 -7.80
C SER A 29 -9.06 14.72 -6.76
N ILE A 30 -8.87 15.20 -5.54
CA ILE A 30 -9.91 15.27 -4.50
C ILE A 30 -10.93 16.35 -4.86
N ALA A 31 -10.49 17.53 -5.30
CA ALA A 31 -11.37 18.62 -5.69
C ALA A 31 -12.23 18.29 -6.94
N SER A 32 -11.77 17.36 -7.77
CA SER A 32 -12.49 16.90 -8.97
C SER A 32 -13.41 15.69 -8.74
N GLN A 33 -13.60 15.26 -7.50
CA GLN A 33 -14.47 14.12 -7.21
C GLN A 33 -15.93 14.41 -7.57
N THR A 34 -16.58 13.48 -8.27
CA THR A 34 -18.02 13.52 -8.56
C THR A 34 -18.84 13.54 -7.27
N LEU A 35 -18.39 12.82 -6.26
CA LEU A 35 -18.90 12.85 -4.90
C LEU A 35 -17.84 13.49 -4.01
N ALA A 36 -17.98 14.77 -3.69
CA ALA A 36 -17.04 15.47 -2.82
C ALA A 36 -17.07 14.90 -1.39
N PRO A 37 -15.91 14.75 -0.73
CA PRO A 37 -15.86 14.44 0.70
C PRO A 37 -16.45 15.62 1.50
N ASP A 38 -17.07 15.32 2.66
CA ASP A 38 -17.62 16.35 3.54
C ASP A 38 -16.53 17.12 4.29
N GLU A 39 -15.38 16.48 4.49
CA GLU A 39 -14.14 17.08 5.01
C GLU A 39 -12.91 16.31 4.50
N VAL A 40 -11.78 17.00 4.48
CA VAL A 40 -10.45 16.41 4.19
C VAL A 40 -9.54 16.70 5.37
N VAL A 41 -9.11 15.66 6.09
CA VAL A 41 -8.20 15.79 7.25
C VAL A 41 -6.82 15.32 6.84
N VAL A 42 -5.86 16.24 6.83
CA VAL A 42 -4.46 15.95 6.49
C VAL A 42 -3.61 16.05 7.75
N VAL A 43 -2.84 15.00 8.06
CA VAL A 43 -1.85 15.04 9.13
C VAL A 43 -0.46 15.15 8.53
N ASP A 44 0.25 16.22 8.86
CA ASP A 44 1.65 16.44 8.49
C ASP A 44 2.61 15.92 9.56
N GLY A 45 3.46 14.98 9.19
CA GLY A 45 4.46 14.36 10.07
C GLY A 45 5.68 15.24 10.41
N GLY A 46 5.67 16.51 10.02
CA GLY A 46 6.76 17.47 10.23
C GLY A 46 7.56 17.72 8.93
N SER A 47 6.86 18.06 7.85
CA SER A 47 7.48 18.39 6.56
C SER A 47 8.34 19.63 6.61
N THR A 48 9.44 19.61 5.86
CA THR A 48 10.44 20.71 5.76
C THR A 48 10.64 21.23 4.34
N ASP A 49 9.86 20.70 3.36
CA ASP A 49 10.06 20.93 1.91
C ASP A 49 9.01 21.86 1.25
N GLY A 50 8.19 22.55 2.02
CA GLY A 50 7.11 23.40 1.48
C GLY A 50 5.76 22.69 1.33
N THR A 51 5.60 21.46 1.82
CA THR A 51 4.33 20.71 1.81
C THR A 51 3.21 21.52 2.49
N LEU A 52 3.47 22.11 3.68
CA LEU A 52 2.48 22.92 4.40
C LEU A 52 2.00 24.14 3.59
N ALA A 53 2.94 24.83 2.89
CA ALA A 53 2.58 25.93 2.01
C ALA A 53 1.72 25.46 0.81
N ALA A 54 1.98 24.28 0.28
CA ALA A 54 1.14 23.69 -0.76
C ALA A 54 -0.27 23.39 -0.23
N LEU A 55 -0.41 22.75 0.93
CA LEU A 55 -1.69 22.48 1.59
C LEU A 55 -2.50 23.76 1.84
N SER A 56 -1.86 24.82 2.34
CA SER A 56 -2.51 26.10 2.61
C SER A 56 -3.18 26.72 1.37
N ARG A 57 -2.61 26.55 0.16
CA ARG A 57 -3.23 27.06 -1.09
C ARG A 57 -4.56 26.38 -1.42
N TRP A 58 -4.82 25.21 -0.88
CA TRP A 58 -6.03 24.44 -1.14
C TRP A 58 -7.15 24.65 -0.12
N SER A 59 -6.90 25.33 1.00
CA SER A 59 -7.87 25.55 2.08
C SER A 59 -9.11 26.34 1.63
N SER A 60 -9.00 27.17 0.58
CA SER A 60 -10.15 27.88 -0.02
C SER A 60 -10.96 27.06 -1.03
N ARG A 61 -10.43 25.90 -1.48
CA ARG A 61 -11.03 25.06 -2.53
C ARG A 61 -11.60 23.75 -2.00
N LEU A 62 -11.10 23.29 -0.86
CA LEU A 62 -11.49 22.05 -0.21
C LEU A 62 -11.84 22.31 1.25
N PRO A 63 -12.77 21.56 1.85
CA PRO A 63 -13.01 21.59 3.29
C PRO A 63 -11.81 20.95 4.03
N LEU A 64 -10.63 21.55 3.90
CA LEU A 64 -9.34 21.05 4.30
C LEU A 64 -9.00 21.46 5.73
N ARG A 65 -8.70 20.47 6.56
CA ARG A 65 -8.15 20.66 7.90
C ARG A 65 -6.77 20.02 7.97
N VAL A 66 -5.76 20.80 8.31
CA VAL A 66 -4.37 20.35 8.46
C VAL A 66 -4.02 20.26 9.94
N ILE A 67 -3.41 19.15 10.32
CA ILE A 67 -2.94 18.87 11.68
C ILE A 67 -1.44 18.63 11.59
N GLU A 68 -0.65 19.48 12.26
CA GLU A 68 0.78 19.29 12.38
C GLU A 68 1.08 18.33 13.55
N ALA A 69 1.77 17.21 13.25
CA ALA A 69 2.16 16.20 14.22
C ALA A 69 3.62 15.77 13.99
N PRO A 70 4.60 16.66 14.24
CA PRO A 70 6.01 16.38 14.01
C PRO A 70 6.47 15.07 14.66
N GLY A 71 7.14 14.21 13.87
CA GLY A 71 7.60 12.90 14.31
C GLY A 71 6.52 11.81 14.34
N ALA A 72 5.29 12.10 13.94
CA ALA A 72 4.29 11.06 13.74
C ALA A 72 4.67 10.20 12.54
N ASN A 73 4.71 8.86 12.73
CA ASN A 73 4.78 7.94 11.61
C ASN A 73 3.40 7.83 10.92
N ILE A 74 3.35 7.12 9.80
CA ILE A 74 2.14 7.00 8.97
C ILE A 74 0.94 6.42 9.75
N ALA A 75 1.17 5.43 10.62
CA ALA A 75 0.12 4.81 11.43
C ALA A 75 -0.46 5.79 12.46
N ARG A 76 0.41 6.51 13.19
CA ARG A 76 0.00 7.55 14.14
C ARG A 76 -0.70 8.71 13.44
N GLY A 77 -0.17 9.14 12.28
CA GLY A 77 -0.81 10.19 11.49
C GLY A 77 -2.22 9.81 11.05
N ARG A 78 -2.43 8.58 10.56
CA ARG A 78 -3.79 8.08 10.21
C ARG A 78 -4.69 8.00 11.44
N ASN A 79 -4.22 7.47 12.57
CA ASN A 79 -5.02 7.41 13.79
C ASN A 79 -5.45 8.80 14.27
N LEU A 80 -4.55 9.79 14.25
CA LEU A 80 -4.86 11.18 14.56
C LEU A 80 -5.90 11.75 13.60
N ALA A 81 -5.73 11.56 12.30
CA ALA A 81 -6.69 12.04 11.30
C ALA A 81 -8.08 11.44 11.50
N ILE A 82 -8.18 10.13 11.81
CA ILE A 82 -9.45 9.44 12.07
C ILE A 82 -10.10 9.95 13.37
N ALA A 83 -9.32 10.14 14.42
CA ALA A 83 -9.82 10.64 15.70
C ALA A 83 -10.42 12.04 15.55
N GLU A 84 -9.82 12.88 14.74
CA GLU A 84 -10.22 14.26 14.49
C GLU A 84 -11.32 14.41 13.40
N ALA A 85 -11.53 13.38 12.58
CA ALA A 85 -12.56 13.39 11.56
C ALA A 85 -13.97 13.41 12.18
N SER A 86 -14.94 14.09 11.55
CA SER A 86 -16.29 14.27 12.08
C SER A 86 -17.30 13.20 11.61
N SER A 87 -16.99 12.50 10.50
CA SER A 87 -17.91 11.55 9.87
C SER A 87 -17.76 10.13 10.40
N GLU A 88 -18.81 9.33 10.28
CA GLU A 88 -18.76 7.87 10.55
C GLU A 88 -18.04 7.11 9.43
N LEU A 89 -18.12 7.58 8.18
CA LEU A 89 -17.39 6.98 7.08
C LEU A 89 -16.02 7.65 6.93
N ILE A 90 -14.99 6.83 6.92
CA ILE A 90 -13.60 7.25 6.77
C ILE A 90 -13.04 6.69 5.48
N ALA A 91 -12.78 7.58 4.52
CA ALA A 91 -12.05 7.25 3.30
C ALA A 91 -10.56 7.55 3.49
N VAL A 92 -9.69 6.62 3.10
CA VAL A 92 -8.22 6.76 3.27
C VAL A 92 -7.53 6.69 1.93
N THR A 93 -6.57 7.60 1.72
CA THR A 93 -5.65 7.55 0.60
C THR A 93 -4.24 8.02 1.02
N ASP A 94 -3.24 7.78 0.18
CA ASP A 94 -1.85 8.18 0.40
C ASP A 94 -1.52 9.48 -0.38
N SER A 95 -0.53 10.24 0.08
CA SER A 95 -0.12 11.53 -0.49
C SER A 95 0.36 11.48 -1.94
N GLY A 96 1.03 10.40 -2.34
CA GLY A 96 1.56 10.21 -3.71
C GLY A 96 0.56 9.58 -4.69
N VAL A 97 -0.74 9.73 -4.46
CA VAL A 97 -1.83 9.13 -5.24
C VAL A 97 -2.57 10.20 -6.03
N ARG A 98 -3.11 9.80 -7.19
CA ARG A 98 -4.14 10.53 -7.94
C ARG A 98 -5.39 9.67 -8.00
N LEU A 99 -6.49 10.17 -7.47
CA LEU A 99 -7.77 9.48 -7.44
C LEU A 99 -8.53 9.66 -8.75
N GLN A 100 -9.25 8.64 -9.21
CA GLN A 100 -10.20 8.83 -10.31
C GLN A 100 -11.41 9.65 -9.85
N ALA A 101 -12.05 10.36 -10.78
CA ALA A 101 -13.11 11.34 -10.46
C ALA A 101 -14.31 10.74 -9.72
N ASP A 102 -14.59 9.47 -9.91
CA ASP A 102 -15.70 8.75 -9.26
C ASP A 102 -15.25 7.87 -8.07
N TRP A 103 -13.99 7.99 -7.62
CA TRP A 103 -13.40 7.12 -6.61
C TRP A 103 -14.21 7.03 -5.32
N LEU A 104 -14.58 8.17 -4.72
CA LEU A 104 -15.35 8.18 -3.48
C LEU A 104 -16.80 7.69 -3.70
N LEU A 105 -17.39 8.03 -4.86
CA LEU A 105 -18.70 7.51 -5.26
C LEU A 105 -18.71 6.00 -5.35
N GLN A 106 -17.70 5.38 -5.98
CA GLN A 106 -17.59 3.94 -6.13
C GLN A 106 -17.38 3.22 -4.79
N LEU A 107 -16.61 3.82 -3.88
CA LEU A 107 -16.43 3.28 -2.51
C LEU A 107 -17.74 3.32 -1.74
N THR A 108 -18.44 4.45 -1.76
CA THR A 108 -19.70 4.62 -1.01
C THR A 108 -20.84 3.80 -1.62
N ALA A 109 -20.88 3.63 -2.93
CA ALA A 109 -21.89 2.80 -3.61
C ALA A 109 -21.76 1.29 -3.30
N ALA A 110 -20.59 0.83 -2.90
CA ALA A 110 -20.36 -0.56 -2.50
C ALA A 110 -20.61 -0.81 -1.00
N LEU A 111 -20.99 0.23 -0.25
CA LEU A 111 -21.31 0.16 1.17
C LEU A 111 -22.81 -0.12 1.34
N ASP A 112 -23.14 -1.05 2.20
CA ASP A 112 -24.49 -1.28 2.70
C ASP A 112 -24.51 -1.34 4.25
N ALA A 113 -25.66 -1.65 4.83
CA ALA A 113 -25.80 -1.69 6.29
C ALA A 113 -24.96 -2.80 6.96
N GLU A 114 -24.53 -3.80 6.20
CA GLU A 114 -23.80 -4.95 6.73
C GLU A 114 -22.30 -4.88 6.45
N ILE A 115 -21.87 -4.00 5.54
CA ILE A 115 -20.47 -3.84 5.15
C ILE A 115 -19.80 -2.81 6.06
N ASP A 116 -18.68 -3.20 6.65
CA ASP A 116 -17.85 -2.35 7.51
C ASP A 116 -16.70 -1.68 6.74
N VAL A 117 -16.16 -2.38 5.72
CA VAL A 117 -14.96 -1.99 4.99
C VAL A 117 -15.16 -2.19 3.49
N VAL A 118 -14.89 -1.17 2.69
CA VAL A 118 -14.88 -1.26 1.23
C VAL A 118 -13.45 -1.08 0.73
N SER A 119 -12.90 -2.12 0.13
CA SER A 119 -11.61 -2.09 -0.54
C SER A 119 -11.77 -1.56 -1.95
N GLY A 120 -11.11 -0.46 -2.28
CA GLY A 120 -10.95 -0.04 -3.67
C GLY A 120 -9.74 -0.74 -4.33
N PHE A 121 -9.40 -0.31 -5.53
CA PHE A 121 -8.27 -0.86 -6.28
C PHE A 121 -7.23 0.24 -6.58
N PHE A 122 -6.04 -0.19 -6.98
CA PHE A 122 -4.95 0.74 -7.29
C PHE A 122 -4.19 0.30 -8.54
N LYS A 123 -3.72 1.28 -9.31
CA LYS A 123 -2.96 1.05 -10.54
C LYS A 123 -1.66 1.84 -10.55
N ALA A 124 -0.66 1.32 -11.29
CA ALA A 124 0.53 2.10 -11.61
C ALA A 124 0.18 3.23 -12.57
N ASP A 125 0.78 4.40 -12.33
CA ASP A 125 0.80 5.56 -13.24
C ASP A 125 2.28 5.85 -13.63
N PRO A 126 2.89 4.99 -14.46
CA PRO A 126 4.31 5.04 -14.74
C PRO A 126 4.66 6.15 -15.74
N CYS A 127 5.69 6.93 -15.45
CA CYS A 127 6.23 7.96 -16.35
C CYS A 127 7.44 7.47 -17.17
N THR A 128 8.13 6.41 -16.73
CA THR A 128 9.34 5.88 -17.37
C THR A 128 9.19 4.40 -17.72
N THR A 129 10.05 3.91 -18.61
CA THR A 129 10.09 2.48 -18.96
C THR A 129 10.45 1.60 -17.77
N PHE A 130 11.34 2.07 -16.88
CA PHE A 130 11.64 1.36 -15.64
C PHE A 130 10.41 1.25 -14.74
N GLU A 131 9.67 2.34 -14.53
CA GLU A 131 8.45 2.34 -13.72
C GLU A 131 7.37 1.42 -14.30
N ARG A 132 7.26 1.31 -15.64
CA ARG A 132 6.37 0.34 -16.31
C ARG A 132 6.77 -1.10 -16.00
N ALA A 133 8.06 -1.43 -16.16
CA ALA A 133 8.57 -2.76 -15.81
C ALA A 133 8.38 -3.07 -14.32
N LEU A 134 8.57 -2.07 -13.45
CA LEU A 134 8.38 -2.20 -12.01
C LEU A 134 6.90 -2.45 -11.67
N GLY A 135 5.98 -1.66 -12.24
CA GLY A 135 4.54 -1.84 -12.05
C GLY A 135 4.07 -3.22 -12.49
N ALA A 136 4.41 -3.63 -13.72
CA ALA A 136 4.09 -4.96 -14.26
C ALA A 136 4.66 -6.11 -13.40
N THR A 137 5.82 -5.89 -12.77
CA THR A 137 6.47 -6.92 -11.95
C THR A 137 5.90 -7.04 -10.54
N THR A 138 5.41 -5.95 -9.95
CA THR A 138 5.15 -5.87 -8.52
C THR A 138 3.69 -5.67 -8.14
N LEU A 139 2.86 -5.15 -9.04
CA LEU A 139 1.46 -4.86 -8.76
C LEU A 139 0.53 -5.94 -9.34
N PRO A 140 -0.59 -6.24 -8.68
CA PRO A 140 -1.62 -7.09 -9.25
C PRO A 140 -2.38 -6.35 -10.35
N GLU A 141 -2.90 -7.10 -11.30
CA GLU A 141 -4.00 -6.66 -12.17
C GLU A 141 -5.35 -7.07 -11.56
N LEU A 142 -6.41 -6.43 -12.03
CA LEU A 142 -7.76 -6.74 -11.54
C LEU A 142 -8.14 -8.20 -11.77
N SER A 143 -7.68 -8.79 -12.87
CA SER A 143 -7.86 -10.22 -13.19
C SER A 143 -7.16 -11.19 -12.22
N ASP A 144 -6.19 -10.71 -11.44
CA ASP A 144 -5.49 -11.51 -10.43
C ASP A 144 -6.20 -11.48 -9.07
N VAL A 145 -7.17 -10.58 -8.90
CA VAL A 145 -7.84 -10.35 -7.62
C VAL A 145 -8.92 -11.40 -7.37
N LYS A 146 -8.82 -12.03 -6.22
CA LYS A 146 -9.92 -12.83 -5.65
C LYS A 146 -10.68 -11.94 -4.68
N THR A 147 -11.87 -11.51 -5.09
CA THR A 147 -12.68 -10.51 -4.36
C THR A 147 -12.92 -10.90 -2.90
N GLU A 148 -13.14 -12.19 -2.62
CA GLU A 148 -13.46 -12.71 -1.29
C GLU A 148 -12.27 -12.64 -0.31
N SER A 149 -11.04 -12.52 -0.82
CA SER A 149 -9.82 -12.51 -0.01
C SER A 149 -8.91 -11.31 -0.26
N PHE A 150 -9.39 -10.35 -1.05
CA PHE A 150 -8.63 -9.13 -1.32
C PHE A 150 -8.64 -8.23 -0.09
N LEU A 151 -7.46 -7.96 0.45
CA LEU A 151 -7.28 -6.97 1.51
C LEU A 151 -7.04 -5.59 0.89
N PRO A 152 -7.60 -4.54 1.49
CA PRO A 152 -7.41 -3.18 1.00
C PRO A 152 -5.94 -2.75 1.06
N SER A 153 -5.65 -1.69 0.34
CA SER A 153 -4.48 -0.86 0.59
C SER A 153 -4.97 0.49 1.07
N SER A 154 -4.30 1.10 2.02
CA SER A 154 -4.63 2.45 2.47
C SER A 154 -4.51 3.53 1.38
N ARG A 155 -4.18 3.14 0.14
CA ARG A 155 -4.32 4.01 -1.05
C ARG A 155 -5.75 4.17 -1.51
N SER A 156 -6.60 3.16 -1.24
CA SER A 156 -7.99 3.15 -1.69
C SER A 156 -8.82 2.26 -0.77
N VAL A 157 -9.33 2.82 0.31
CA VAL A 157 -10.19 2.12 1.27
C VAL A 157 -11.19 3.08 1.90
N LEU A 158 -12.39 2.58 2.17
CA LEU A 158 -13.41 3.23 2.97
C LEU A 158 -13.81 2.28 4.10
N PHE A 159 -13.97 2.78 5.31
CA PHE A 159 -14.48 1.97 6.42
C PHE A 159 -15.31 2.81 7.41
N ARG A 160 -16.12 2.13 8.20
CA ARG A 160 -16.83 2.74 9.31
C ARG A 160 -15.86 3.05 10.45
N ARG A 161 -15.97 4.22 11.08
CA ARG A 161 -15.17 4.59 12.26
C ARG A 161 -15.33 3.56 13.38
N SER A 162 -16.54 3.03 13.55
CA SER A 162 -16.83 1.96 14.50
C SER A 162 -15.98 0.70 14.22
N ALA A 163 -15.69 0.36 12.95
CA ALA A 163 -14.79 -0.74 12.59
C ALA A 163 -13.34 -0.45 13.01
N TRP A 164 -12.87 0.79 12.81
CA TRP A 164 -11.53 1.21 13.26
C TRP A 164 -11.40 1.09 14.79
N HIS A 165 -12.43 1.49 15.56
CA HIS A 165 -12.44 1.30 17.01
C HIS A 165 -12.40 -0.17 17.40
N ARG A 166 -13.21 -1.05 16.77
CA ARG A 166 -13.20 -2.50 17.03
C ARG A 166 -11.86 -3.15 16.74
N ALA A 167 -11.15 -2.70 15.70
CA ALA A 167 -9.84 -3.21 15.32
C ALA A 167 -8.69 -2.68 16.19
N GLY A 168 -8.92 -1.64 16.99
CA GLY A 168 -7.91 -1.00 17.84
C GLY A 168 -6.99 -0.01 17.09
N GLY A 169 -7.39 0.43 15.90
CA GLY A 169 -6.67 1.41 15.09
C GLY A 169 -5.46 0.85 14.33
N TYR A 170 -4.76 1.74 13.65
CA TYR A 170 -3.49 1.41 12.98
C TYR A 170 -2.38 1.18 14.01
N PRO A 171 -1.51 0.16 13.82
CA PRO A 171 -0.44 -0.17 14.79
C PRO A 171 0.70 0.85 14.73
N GLU A 172 0.75 1.81 15.66
CA GLU A 172 1.73 2.91 15.67
C GLU A 172 3.20 2.48 15.87
N TRP A 173 3.41 1.25 16.33
CA TRP A 173 4.75 0.66 16.47
C TRP A 173 5.35 0.16 15.14
N LEU A 174 4.58 0.22 14.04
CA LEU A 174 5.02 -0.13 12.68
C LEU A 174 5.19 1.12 11.80
N ASP A 175 6.32 1.13 11.08
CA ASP A 175 6.60 2.15 10.06
C ASP A 175 6.18 1.67 8.64
N TYR A 176 6.06 0.34 8.46
CA TYR A 176 5.69 -0.34 7.21
C TYR A 176 4.84 -1.56 7.52
N CYS A 177 3.94 -1.92 6.61
CA CYS A 177 2.95 -2.99 6.73
C CYS A 177 1.88 -2.70 7.81
N GLU A 178 1.74 -1.45 8.24
CA GLU A 178 0.75 -1.01 9.21
C GLU A 178 -0.67 -1.17 8.67
N ASP A 179 -0.87 -0.94 7.36
CA ASP A 179 -2.14 -1.15 6.66
C ASP A 179 -2.57 -2.62 6.68
N LEU A 180 -1.66 -3.53 6.30
CA LEU A 180 -1.94 -4.96 6.32
C LEU A 180 -2.25 -5.49 7.73
N VAL A 181 -1.52 -5.01 8.75
CA VAL A 181 -1.78 -5.42 10.14
C VAL A 181 -3.14 -4.91 10.61
N PHE A 182 -3.52 -3.69 10.23
CA PHE A 182 -4.83 -3.12 10.49
C PHE A 182 -5.94 -3.92 9.79
N ASP A 183 -5.78 -4.27 8.51
CA ASP A 183 -6.75 -5.09 7.76
C ASP A 183 -6.96 -6.47 8.42
N LEU A 184 -5.88 -7.11 8.86
CA LEU A 184 -5.97 -8.36 9.61
C LEU A 184 -6.64 -8.19 10.98
N ALA A 185 -6.49 -7.03 11.62
CA ALA A 185 -7.20 -6.70 12.85
C ALA A 185 -8.70 -6.48 12.60
N LEU A 186 -9.09 -5.80 11.52
CA LEU A 186 -10.47 -5.67 11.07
C LEU A 186 -11.12 -7.03 10.81
N GLN A 187 -10.42 -7.95 10.11
CA GLN A 187 -10.91 -9.32 9.91
C GLN A 187 -11.12 -10.07 11.24
N ARG A 188 -10.17 -9.98 12.17
CA ARG A 188 -10.30 -10.61 13.51
C ARG A 188 -11.42 -10.01 14.33
N ALA A 189 -11.73 -8.73 14.12
CA ALA A 189 -12.86 -8.05 14.75
C ALA A 189 -14.22 -8.40 14.10
N GLY A 190 -14.24 -9.31 13.13
CA GLY A 190 -15.45 -9.76 12.44
C GLY A 190 -16.03 -8.74 11.47
N CYS A 191 -15.23 -7.76 11.00
CA CYS A 191 -15.67 -6.79 10.01
C CYS A 191 -15.95 -7.46 8.66
N ARG A 192 -17.02 -7.05 7.99
CA ARG A 192 -17.39 -7.51 6.64
C ARG A 192 -16.77 -6.59 5.59
N PHE A 193 -16.20 -7.21 4.56
CA PHE A 193 -15.50 -6.53 3.48
C PHE A 193 -16.28 -6.61 2.17
N ALA A 194 -16.30 -5.50 1.42
CA ALA A 194 -16.70 -5.45 0.03
C ALA A 194 -15.53 -4.98 -0.84
N PHE A 195 -15.61 -5.23 -2.15
CA PHE A 195 -14.59 -4.82 -3.12
C PHE A 195 -15.20 -3.96 -4.22
N ALA A 196 -14.74 -2.72 -4.31
CA ALA A 196 -15.13 -1.74 -5.32
C ALA A 196 -14.03 -1.64 -6.37
N ALA A 197 -14.06 -2.49 -7.39
CA ALA A 197 -13.04 -2.58 -8.44
C ALA A 197 -12.79 -1.26 -9.18
N ASN A 198 -13.82 -0.41 -9.29
CA ASN A 198 -13.77 0.86 -9.99
C ASN A 198 -13.34 2.04 -9.12
N ALA A 199 -13.23 1.86 -7.81
CA ALA A 199 -12.67 2.87 -6.91
C ALA A 199 -11.13 2.91 -7.06
N LEU A 200 -10.66 3.56 -8.15
CA LEU A 200 -9.28 3.48 -8.58
C LEU A 200 -8.42 4.62 -8.03
N ALA A 201 -7.31 4.24 -7.41
CA ALA A 201 -6.22 5.10 -6.98
C ALA A 201 -4.99 4.84 -7.87
N CYS A 202 -4.51 5.87 -8.56
CA CYS A 202 -3.34 5.78 -9.44
C CYS A 202 -2.11 6.32 -8.71
N PHE A 203 -1.01 5.60 -8.69
CA PHE A 203 0.21 6.07 -8.06
C PHE A 203 1.45 5.77 -8.90
N ARG A 204 2.44 6.62 -8.77
CA ARG A 204 3.70 6.46 -9.48
C ARG A 204 4.58 5.42 -8.80
N PRO A 205 5.03 4.35 -9.47
CA PRO A 205 6.01 3.41 -8.95
C PRO A 205 7.34 4.11 -8.58
N ARG A 206 8.18 3.46 -7.79
CA ARG A 206 9.50 4.02 -7.42
C ARG A 206 10.32 4.32 -8.67
N ARG A 207 10.94 5.52 -8.70
CA ARG A 207 11.64 6.05 -9.87
C ARG A 207 12.95 5.33 -10.19
N THR A 208 13.57 4.72 -9.19
CA THR A 208 14.89 4.08 -9.30
C THR A 208 14.92 2.70 -8.67
N LEU A 209 15.85 1.87 -9.15
CA LEU A 209 16.07 0.53 -8.58
C LEU A 209 16.47 0.61 -7.11
N GLY A 210 17.30 1.59 -6.71
CA GLY A 210 17.71 1.77 -5.31
C GLY A 210 16.53 2.11 -4.39
N ALA A 211 15.63 3.01 -4.80
CA ALA A 211 14.42 3.33 -4.05
C ALA A 211 13.47 2.13 -3.93
N PHE A 212 13.39 1.30 -4.98
CA PHE A 212 12.65 0.04 -4.96
C PHE A 212 13.25 -0.98 -3.97
N VAL A 213 14.57 -1.16 -4.00
CA VAL A 213 15.29 -2.06 -3.06
C VAL A 213 15.03 -1.66 -1.62
N LEU A 214 15.17 -0.37 -1.31
CA LEU A 214 14.90 0.15 0.03
C LEU A 214 13.46 -0.12 0.45
N GLN A 215 12.49 0.15 -0.42
CA GLN A 215 11.08 -0.09 -0.14
C GLN A 215 10.80 -1.56 0.20
N TYR A 216 11.34 -2.49 -0.59
CA TYR A 216 11.11 -3.92 -0.41
C TYR A 216 11.86 -4.51 0.80
N TYR A 217 13.03 -3.96 1.12
CA TYR A 217 13.72 -4.23 2.38
C TYR A 217 12.87 -3.80 3.58
N LEU A 218 12.33 -2.58 3.54
CA LEU A 218 11.52 -2.02 4.63
C LEU A 218 10.19 -2.76 4.80
N TYR A 219 9.54 -3.16 3.69
CA TYR A 219 8.34 -4.00 3.73
C TYR A 219 8.63 -5.35 4.41
N ALA A 220 9.69 -6.04 4.00
CA ALA A 220 10.04 -7.31 4.61
C ALA A 220 10.49 -7.17 6.08
N ARG A 221 11.13 -6.05 6.45
CA ARG A 221 11.40 -5.72 7.84
C ARG A 221 10.10 -5.54 8.63
N GLY A 222 9.11 -4.87 8.06
CA GLY A 222 7.76 -4.76 8.63
C GLY A 222 7.10 -6.12 8.80
N ASP A 223 7.14 -6.98 7.76
CA ASP A 223 6.66 -8.37 7.84
C ASP A 223 7.30 -9.13 9.01
N GLY A 224 8.62 -9.01 9.16
CA GLY A 224 9.38 -9.66 10.26
C GLY A 224 8.98 -9.13 11.63
N LYS A 225 8.85 -7.80 11.79
CA LYS A 225 8.37 -7.17 13.02
C LYS A 225 6.98 -7.69 13.42
N ALA A 226 6.06 -7.74 12.45
CA ALA A 226 4.67 -8.16 12.67
C ALA A 226 4.46 -9.69 12.65
N GLY A 227 5.48 -10.47 12.30
CA GLY A 227 5.38 -11.94 12.21
C GLY A 227 4.55 -12.42 11.01
N LEU A 228 4.47 -11.59 9.97
CA LEU A 228 3.71 -11.89 8.77
C LEU A 228 4.45 -12.84 7.83
N TRP A 229 3.71 -13.67 7.15
CA TRP A 229 4.12 -14.50 6.02
C TRP A 229 5.38 -15.37 6.23
N PRO A 230 5.63 -16.02 7.40
CA PRO A 230 6.86 -16.77 7.63
C PRO A 230 7.08 -17.87 6.60
N ARG A 231 6.01 -18.57 6.17
CA ARG A 231 6.11 -19.64 5.16
C ARG A 231 6.59 -19.10 3.80
N ARG A 232 6.13 -17.92 3.37
CA ARG A 232 6.56 -17.28 2.11
C ARG A 232 8.04 -16.92 2.16
N HIS A 233 8.53 -16.43 3.30
CA HIS A 233 9.94 -16.10 3.48
C HIS A 233 10.80 -17.36 3.52
N ILE A 234 10.40 -18.41 4.25
CA ILE A 234 11.12 -19.70 4.29
C ILE A 234 11.21 -20.32 2.88
N ILE A 235 10.12 -20.36 2.13
CA ILE A 235 10.13 -20.88 0.75
C ILE A 235 11.12 -20.09 -0.11
N ARG A 236 11.16 -18.75 0.02
CA ARG A 236 12.12 -17.91 -0.70
C ARG A 236 13.56 -18.30 -0.38
N TYR A 237 13.94 -18.39 0.90
CA TYR A 237 15.29 -18.82 1.30
C TYR A 237 15.62 -20.20 0.76
N ALA A 238 14.72 -21.16 0.92
CA ALA A 238 14.94 -22.54 0.45
C ALA A 238 15.14 -22.58 -1.07
N THR A 239 14.35 -21.81 -1.84
CA THR A 239 14.45 -21.74 -3.31
C THR A 239 15.81 -21.17 -3.73
N TYR A 240 16.26 -20.06 -3.14
CA TYR A 240 17.54 -19.44 -3.49
C TYR A 240 18.73 -20.29 -3.04
N LEU A 241 18.65 -20.94 -1.86
CA LEU A 241 19.66 -21.87 -1.41
C LEU A 241 19.77 -23.09 -2.34
N ALA A 242 18.65 -23.70 -2.70
CA ALA A 242 18.63 -24.82 -3.64
C ALA A 242 19.20 -24.41 -5.01
N ALA A 243 18.84 -23.21 -5.51
CA ALA A 243 19.38 -22.67 -6.75
C ALA A 243 20.92 -22.51 -6.68
N ALA A 244 21.43 -21.95 -5.59
CA ALA A 244 22.87 -21.81 -5.36
C ALA A 244 23.58 -23.15 -5.33
N VAL A 245 23.05 -24.15 -4.63
CA VAL A 245 23.61 -25.50 -4.54
C VAL A 245 23.64 -26.19 -5.90
N LEU A 246 22.54 -26.12 -6.69
CA LEU A 246 22.50 -26.69 -8.04
C LEU A 246 23.52 -26.04 -8.97
N PHE A 247 23.67 -24.72 -8.89
CA PHE A 247 24.62 -23.96 -9.69
C PHE A 247 26.08 -24.31 -9.34
N ILE A 248 26.42 -24.28 -8.03
CA ILE A 248 27.79 -24.57 -7.54
C ILE A 248 28.20 -26.00 -7.88
N ARG A 249 27.28 -26.96 -7.69
CA ARG A 249 27.54 -28.37 -7.99
C ARG A 249 27.52 -28.73 -9.48
N ARG A 250 27.25 -27.75 -10.34
CA ARG A 250 27.08 -27.98 -11.79
C ARG A 250 26.16 -29.17 -12.11
N SER A 251 25.09 -29.28 -11.31
CA SER A 251 24.14 -30.38 -11.40
C SER A 251 23.47 -30.43 -12.78
N ARG A 252 23.24 -31.62 -13.30
CA ARG A 252 22.42 -31.81 -14.50
C ARG A 252 21.01 -31.27 -14.33
N LEU A 253 20.54 -31.07 -13.08
CA LEU A 253 19.24 -30.47 -12.76
C LEU A 253 19.23 -28.93 -12.85
N SER A 254 20.37 -28.29 -13.18
CA SER A 254 20.43 -26.81 -13.28
C SER A 254 19.50 -26.24 -14.36
N TRP A 255 19.05 -27.02 -15.34
CA TRP A 255 18.03 -26.59 -16.27
C TRP A 255 16.70 -26.22 -15.59
N LEU A 256 16.38 -26.81 -14.41
CA LEU A 256 15.21 -26.45 -13.63
C LEU A 256 15.23 -24.98 -13.20
N LEU A 257 16.43 -24.38 -13.05
CA LEU A 257 16.55 -22.96 -12.74
C LEU A 257 16.00 -22.08 -13.87
N ALA A 258 16.27 -22.48 -15.14
CA ALA A 258 15.72 -21.78 -16.29
C ALA A 258 14.17 -21.90 -16.34
N VAL A 259 13.64 -23.10 -16.14
CA VAL A 259 12.19 -23.33 -16.05
C VAL A 259 11.57 -22.51 -14.91
N GLY A 260 12.20 -22.54 -13.73
CA GLY A 260 11.75 -21.74 -12.59
C GLY A 260 11.75 -20.24 -12.89
N ALA A 261 12.78 -19.71 -13.55
CA ALA A 261 12.86 -18.31 -13.96
C ALA A 261 11.76 -17.95 -14.97
N ILE A 262 11.48 -18.80 -15.96
CA ILE A 262 10.39 -18.60 -16.94
C ILE A 262 9.05 -18.55 -16.22
N VAL A 263 8.74 -19.51 -15.34
CA VAL A 263 7.49 -19.53 -14.57
C VAL A 263 7.37 -18.31 -13.67
N TYR A 264 8.47 -17.92 -13.01
CA TYR A 264 8.49 -16.80 -12.08
C TYR A 264 8.33 -15.43 -12.76
N THR A 265 8.79 -15.30 -14.00
CA THR A 265 8.69 -14.04 -14.77
C THR A 265 7.48 -14.00 -15.70
N ARG A 266 6.76 -15.12 -15.91
CA ARG A 266 5.63 -15.20 -16.84
C ARG A 266 4.57 -14.12 -16.60
N ARG A 267 4.07 -13.98 -15.35
CA ARG A 267 3.03 -12.99 -15.03
C ARG A 267 3.47 -11.55 -15.27
N PRO A 268 4.66 -11.08 -14.81
CA PRO A 268 5.18 -9.78 -15.18
C PRO A 268 5.22 -9.51 -16.69
N TYR A 269 5.66 -10.48 -17.50
CA TYR A 269 5.68 -10.33 -18.94
C TYR A 269 4.27 -10.23 -19.55
N GLN A 270 3.30 -10.95 -19.02
CA GLN A 270 1.91 -10.87 -19.45
C GLN A 270 1.26 -9.51 -19.13
N ARG A 271 1.67 -8.86 -18.02
CA ARG A 271 1.19 -7.55 -17.58
C ARG A 271 1.93 -6.38 -18.23
N LEU A 272 3.06 -6.64 -18.86
CA LEU A 272 3.83 -5.59 -19.51
C LEU A 272 3.10 -5.13 -20.78
N ASP A 273 2.62 -3.87 -20.77
CA ASP A 273 2.06 -3.26 -21.98
C ASP A 273 3.16 -3.11 -23.04
N THR A 274 3.07 -3.94 -24.07
CA THR A 274 4.05 -4.00 -25.17
C THR A 274 3.68 -3.08 -26.33
N THR A 275 2.43 -2.58 -26.37
CA THR A 275 1.89 -1.86 -27.55
C THR A 275 2.34 -0.40 -27.58
N SER A 276 2.62 0.20 -26.42
CA SER A 276 2.98 1.61 -26.29
C SER A 276 4.49 1.87 -26.27
N LEU A 277 5.34 0.83 -26.40
CA LEU A 277 6.79 0.94 -26.30
C LEU A 277 7.49 0.75 -27.66
N SER A 278 8.49 1.59 -27.95
CA SER A 278 9.44 1.31 -29.04
C SER A 278 10.29 0.08 -28.75
N LEU A 279 10.81 -0.59 -29.79
CA LEU A 279 11.60 -1.82 -29.64
C LEU A 279 12.76 -1.71 -28.60
N PRO A 280 13.59 -0.63 -28.58
CA PRO A 280 14.64 -0.51 -27.57
C PRO A 280 14.07 -0.38 -26.14
N ARG A 281 12.97 0.36 -25.97
CA ARG A 281 12.31 0.50 -24.65
C ARG A 281 11.67 -0.81 -24.21
N LEU A 282 11.08 -1.55 -25.12
CA LEU A 282 10.53 -2.87 -24.85
C LEU A 282 11.63 -3.84 -24.40
N ALA A 283 12.75 -3.91 -25.15
CA ALA A 283 13.89 -4.74 -24.78
C ALA A 283 14.44 -4.40 -23.39
N TYR A 284 14.54 -3.10 -23.08
CA TYR A 284 14.93 -2.64 -21.74
C TYR A 284 13.92 -3.08 -20.66
N ALA A 285 12.62 -2.88 -20.88
CA ALA A 285 11.58 -3.28 -19.93
C ALA A 285 11.59 -4.79 -19.67
N MET A 286 11.73 -5.59 -20.73
CA MET A 286 11.84 -7.06 -20.62
C MET A 286 13.08 -7.49 -19.83
N ALA A 287 14.23 -6.86 -20.08
CA ALA A 287 15.45 -7.13 -19.33
C ALA A 287 15.35 -6.75 -17.85
N MET A 288 14.57 -5.71 -17.53
CA MET A 288 14.37 -5.25 -16.15
C MET A 288 13.49 -6.18 -15.33
N VAL A 289 12.56 -6.92 -15.91
CA VAL A 289 11.67 -7.84 -15.18
C VAL A 289 12.45 -8.84 -14.30
N PRO A 290 13.38 -9.66 -14.82
CA PRO A 290 14.14 -10.59 -13.98
C PRO A 290 15.04 -9.87 -12.98
N VAL A 291 15.61 -8.72 -13.33
CA VAL A 291 16.42 -7.91 -12.41
C VAL A 291 15.59 -7.44 -11.21
N ILE A 292 14.40 -6.86 -11.46
CA ILE A 292 13.48 -6.41 -10.41
C ILE A 292 13.07 -7.57 -9.51
N ARG A 293 12.74 -8.74 -10.09
CA ARG A 293 12.40 -9.95 -9.32
C ARG A 293 13.53 -10.37 -8.39
N LEU A 294 14.72 -10.55 -8.94
CA LEU A 294 15.90 -10.99 -8.18
C LEU A 294 16.25 -10.00 -7.06
N VAL A 295 16.38 -8.73 -7.42
CA VAL A 295 16.78 -7.68 -6.48
C VAL A 295 15.70 -7.46 -5.40
N GLY A 296 14.43 -7.54 -5.77
CA GLY A 296 13.31 -7.46 -4.82
C GLY A 296 13.30 -8.63 -3.84
N ASP A 297 13.60 -9.84 -4.28
CA ASP A 297 13.69 -11.00 -3.38
C ASP A 297 14.92 -10.91 -2.46
N VAL A 298 16.08 -10.48 -2.98
CA VAL A 298 17.27 -10.23 -2.14
C VAL A 298 16.96 -9.17 -1.08
N ALA A 299 16.34 -8.07 -1.44
CA ALA A 299 15.92 -7.03 -0.51
C ALA A 299 15.03 -7.59 0.62
N LYS A 300 14.04 -8.43 0.25
CA LYS A 300 13.17 -9.10 1.23
C LYS A 300 13.94 -10.08 2.13
N MET A 301 14.88 -10.84 1.56
CA MET A 301 15.72 -11.77 2.33
C MET A 301 16.61 -11.04 3.35
N LEU A 302 17.06 -9.84 3.03
CA LEU A 302 17.84 -9.02 3.96
C LEU A 302 16.96 -8.35 5.03
N GLY A 303 15.77 -7.85 4.65
CA GLY A 303 14.90 -7.10 5.56
C GLY A 303 14.18 -7.98 6.60
N TYR A 304 13.68 -9.16 6.19
CA TYR A 304 12.85 -10.00 7.07
C TYR A 304 13.55 -10.43 8.37
N PRO A 305 14.81 -10.92 8.37
CA PRO A 305 15.50 -11.30 9.59
C PRO A 305 15.69 -10.15 10.57
N VAL A 306 15.93 -8.95 10.05
CA VAL A 306 16.06 -7.73 10.87
C VAL A 306 14.77 -7.44 11.63
N GLY A 307 13.63 -7.58 10.96
CA GLY A 307 12.31 -7.44 11.61
C GLY A 307 12.05 -8.53 12.66
N VAL A 308 12.38 -9.79 12.34
CA VAL A 308 12.25 -10.91 13.28
C VAL A 308 13.12 -10.69 14.51
N TRP A 309 14.37 -10.27 14.33
CA TRP A 309 15.29 -9.94 15.41
C TRP A 309 14.73 -8.85 16.33
N TRP A 310 14.23 -7.77 15.77
CA TRP A 310 13.57 -6.70 16.53
C TRP A 310 12.40 -7.25 17.36
N ARG A 311 11.52 -8.08 16.78
CA ARG A 311 10.38 -8.70 17.49
C ARG A 311 10.84 -9.57 18.66
N LEU A 312 11.89 -10.36 18.49
CA LEU A 312 12.46 -11.19 19.56
C LEU A 312 12.99 -10.33 20.72
N GLN A 313 13.71 -9.25 20.42
CA GLN A 313 14.22 -8.32 21.43
C GLN A 313 13.09 -7.65 22.23
N VAL A 314 12.03 -7.19 21.57
CA VAL A 314 10.87 -6.57 22.23
C VAL A 314 10.13 -7.60 23.09
N GLY A 315 9.95 -8.81 22.57
CA GLY A 315 9.33 -9.91 23.32
C GLY A 315 10.14 -10.29 24.59
N LEU A 316 11.46 -10.32 24.52
CA LEU A 316 12.34 -10.56 25.66
C LEU A 316 12.24 -9.46 26.70
N LYS A 317 12.29 -8.18 26.28
CA LYS A 317 12.14 -7.02 27.19
C LYS A 317 10.77 -7.00 27.88
N GLY A 318 9.70 -7.36 27.17
CA GLY A 318 8.35 -7.46 27.74
C GLY A 318 8.20 -8.59 28.77
N ARG A 319 8.92 -9.72 28.59
CA ARG A 319 8.95 -10.82 29.56
C ARG A 319 9.74 -10.44 30.81
N LEU A 320 10.89 -9.79 30.65
CA LEU A 320 11.73 -9.34 31.78
C LEU A 320 11.01 -8.29 32.66
N LYS A 321 10.19 -7.41 32.06
CA LYS A 321 9.38 -6.45 32.82
C LYS A 321 8.20 -7.08 33.59
N ARG A 322 7.76 -8.29 33.22
CA ARG A 322 6.68 -9.01 33.93
C ARG A 322 7.20 -9.94 35.03
N SER A 323 8.49 -10.22 35.05
CA SER A 323 9.16 -11.07 36.04
C SER A 323 9.96 -10.27 37.08
N ALA A 324 9.99 -8.96 36.98
CA ALA A 324 10.50 -8.01 37.98
C ALA A 324 9.32 -7.21 38.60
#